data_987f58aea4d783a23a91a3d9d0ea07b5
#
_entry.id   987f58aea4d783a23a91a3d9d0ea07b5
#
_cell.length_a   1.000
_cell.length_b   1.000
_cell.length_c   1.000
_cell.angle_alpha   90.00
_cell.angle_beta   90.00
_cell.angle_gamma   90.00
#
_symmetry.space_group_name_H-M   'P 1'
#
loop_
_entity.id
_entity.type
_entity.pdbx_description
1 polymer ?
#
loop_
_entity_poly.entity_id
_entity_poly.type
_entity_poly.pdbx_seq_one_letter_code
_entity_poly.pdbx_strand_id
1 'polypeptide(L)'
;MYSDKKNILQLVALLKAHGVRKIVLCPGSRNAAIVHTLANIEDFTCYSVTDERSAGFFAIGLSLQGGGPAAVCCTSGSALLNLHPAVAEAFYQQVPLIVISADRPAAWIGQMDGQTLPQPHVFGTLVKMSVNLPEVHTEEDEWFCNRLINEAILETTHHGKGPVHINVPISEPIYRFTAKTLPEARVITRYQGLSVYDRDYKELIERLNKYNKRMVVVGQMNLIYLFEKKYVKPLYKHFAWLTEHLGNQTIPGIPIKNFDAAVYSMTPERQEDMAPEILITYGGHIVSKQLKKYLRNHPPREHWHVAADGKIADLYGCLTTVIEMDPCEFLEKIAFLLDNKPTHYPLMWENYCKTIPMPDLAYSEISVIGKLIQALPEPCALHLANSSTVRYAQLFTVPPRVEICCNRGVNGIEGSLSTAIGYAAASSKLNFIIIGDLSFFYDMNALWNQNYGANIRILLLNNEGGEIFHTLPGMDKSSRSREFITAEHYTTAKGWAEERGFIYMKVTGEEELEEAMQPFTSPETRMQPMLLEVFTDKEKDTTLLREYYHGLKNKNE
;
A
#
# COMPACT_ATOMS: atom_id res chain seq x y z
N MET A 1 1.59 -5.24 -36.54
CA MET A 1 2.90 -4.63 -36.89
C MET A 1 3.40 -3.87 -35.68
N TYR A 2 4.68 -4.03 -35.35
CA TYR A 2 5.33 -3.44 -34.17
C TYR A 2 6.35 -2.38 -34.60
N SER A 3 6.87 -1.60 -33.65
CA SER A 3 7.95 -0.63 -33.89
C SER A 3 9.15 -1.30 -34.57
N ASP A 4 9.89 -0.54 -35.38
CA ASP A 4 11.17 -1.01 -35.97
C ASP A 4 12.36 -0.81 -35.00
N LYS A 5 12.16 -0.20 -33.84
CA LYS A 5 13.20 0.06 -32.85
C LYS A 5 13.55 -1.20 -32.07
N LYS A 6 14.77 -1.69 -32.24
CA LYS A 6 15.23 -2.96 -31.64
C LYS A 6 15.21 -2.92 -30.11
N ASN A 7 15.56 -1.81 -29.47
CA ASN A 7 15.49 -1.66 -28.00
C ASN A 7 14.04 -1.82 -27.48
N ILE A 8 13.06 -1.27 -28.20
CA ILE A 8 11.64 -1.41 -27.87
C ILE A 8 11.19 -2.87 -28.05
N LEU A 9 11.56 -3.50 -29.16
CA LEU A 9 11.20 -4.89 -29.43
C LEU A 9 11.76 -5.84 -28.38
N GLN A 10 13.03 -5.64 -27.95
CA GLN A 10 13.63 -6.42 -26.87
C GLN A 10 12.96 -6.18 -25.53
N LEU A 11 12.68 -4.92 -25.18
CA LEU A 11 11.95 -4.58 -23.95
C LEU A 11 10.62 -5.32 -23.88
N VAL A 12 9.82 -5.23 -24.92
CA VAL A 12 8.50 -5.84 -24.99
C VAL A 12 8.59 -7.38 -24.96
N ALA A 13 9.53 -7.97 -25.68
CA ALA A 13 9.76 -9.41 -25.65
C ALA A 13 10.14 -9.92 -24.25
N LEU A 14 10.99 -9.19 -23.52
CA LEU A 14 11.43 -9.57 -22.18
C LEU A 14 10.36 -9.32 -21.11
N LEU A 15 9.57 -8.24 -21.21
CA LEU A 15 8.40 -8.05 -20.33
C LEU A 15 7.43 -9.24 -20.45
N LYS A 16 7.16 -9.67 -21.70
CA LYS A 16 6.33 -10.86 -21.95
C LYS A 16 6.94 -12.12 -21.35
N ALA A 17 8.23 -12.37 -21.59
CA ALA A 17 8.93 -13.57 -21.15
C ALA A 17 9.02 -13.68 -19.62
N HIS A 18 9.21 -12.55 -18.92
CA HIS A 18 9.21 -12.48 -17.45
C HIS A 18 7.83 -12.45 -16.81
N GLY A 19 6.76 -12.58 -17.58
CA GLY A 19 5.40 -12.66 -17.05
C GLY A 19 4.81 -11.32 -16.58
N VAL A 20 5.39 -10.19 -16.94
CA VAL A 20 4.76 -8.88 -16.75
C VAL A 20 3.57 -8.79 -17.70
N ARG A 21 2.36 -8.63 -17.18
CA ARG A 21 1.13 -8.69 -17.98
C ARG A 21 0.29 -7.43 -17.92
N LYS A 22 0.37 -6.68 -16.82
CA LYS A 22 -0.45 -5.50 -16.57
C LYS A 22 0.37 -4.25 -16.83
N ILE A 23 -0.04 -3.45 -17.81
CA ILE A 23 0.69 -2.28 -18.28
C ILE A 23 -0.21 -1.04 -18.26
N VAL A 24 0.20 0.01 -17.56
CA VAL A 24 -0.44 1.32 -17.61
C VAL A 24 0.26 2.18 -18.65
N LEU A 25 -0.51 2.76 -19.56
CA LEU A 25 -0.01 3.54 -20.68
C LEU A 25 -0.48 4.99 -20.56
N CYS A 26 0.45 5.93 -20.37
CA CYS A 26 0.15 7.36 -20.46
C CYS A 26 0.26 7.81 -21.93
N PRO A 27 -0.67 8.62 -22.42
CA PRO A 27 -0.61 9.15 -23.78
C PRO A 27 0.58 10.10 -23.94
N GLY A 28 1.22 10.05 -25.12
CA GLY A 28 2.33 10.95 -25.45
C GLY A 28 2.95 10.60 -26.79
N SER A 29 3.66 11.55 -27.40
CA SER A 29 4.26 11.37 -28.72
C SER A 29 5.55 10.54 -28.66
N ARG A 30 6.44 10.82 -27.69
CA ARG A 30 7.75 10.16 -27.64
C ARG A 30 7.65 8.65 -27.31
N ASN A 31 6.70 8.29 -26.47
CA ASN A 31 6.44 6.89 -26.13
C ASN A 31 5.51 6.16 -27.12
N ALA A 32 5.04 6.80 -28.18
CA ALA A 32 4.08 6.21 -29.12
C ALA A 32 4.54 4.86 -29.70
N ALA A 33 5.82 4.72 -29.99
CA ALA A 33 6.39 3.48 -30.51
C ALA A 33 6.31 2.32 -29.47
N ILE A 34 6.51 2.62 -28.20
CA ILE A 34 6.37 1.67 -27.08
C ILE A 34 4.88 1.32 -26.89
N VAL A 35 4.03 2.35 -26.76
CA VAL A 35 2.58 2.21 -26.55
C VAL A 35 1.95 1.38 -27.66
N HIS A 36 2.22 1.72 -28.92
CA HIS A 36 1.68 0.99 -30.05
C HIS A 36 2.12 -0.49 -30.02
N THR A 37 3.38 -0.77 -29.73
CA THR A 37 3.88 -2.14 -29.69
C THR A 37 3.24 -2.95 -28.58
N LEU A 38 3.14 -2.40 -27.36
CA LEU A 38 2.52 -3.06 -26.21
C LEU A 38 1.03 -3.30 -26.42
N ALA A 39 0.30 -2.29 -26.89
CA ALA A 39 -1.16 -2.37 -27.09
C ALA A 39 -1.61 -3.35 -28.17
N ASN A 40 -0.72 -3.74 -29.08
CA ASN A 40 -1.01 -4.71 -30.15
C ASN A 40 -0.58 -6.16 -29.83
N ILE A 41 -0.26 -6.47 -28.57
CA ILE A 41 0.09 -7.82 -28.13
C ILE A 41 -0.95 -8.32 -27.14
N GLU A 42 -1.62 -9.41 -27.47
CA GLU A 42 -2.71 -10.00 -26.69
C GLU A 42 -2.32 -10.46 -25.27
N ASP A 43 -1.03 -10.75 -25.07
CA ASP A 43 -0.52 -11.15 -23.75
C ASP A 43 -0.55 -10.04 -22.71
N PHE A 44 -0.69 -8.78 -23.11
CA PHE A 44 -0.72 -7.63 -22.19
C PHE A 44 -2.14 -7.10 -22.00
N THR A 45 -2.47 -6.86 -20.74
CA THR A 45 -3.65 -6.07 -20.39
C THR A 45 -3.20 -4.62 -20.20
N CYS A 46 -3.56 -3.78 -21.17
CA CYS A 46 -3.15 -2.38 -21.21
C CYS A 46 -4.26 -1.48 -20.66
N TYR A 47 -3.89 -0.55 -19.79
CA TYR A 47 -4.77 0.44 -19.19
C TYR A 47 -4.34 1.84 -19.59
N SER A 48 -5.22 2.63 -20.18
CA SER A 48 -4.91 4.03 -20.54
C SER A 48 -5.26 4.94 -19.39
N VAL A 49 -4.26 5.68 -18.87
CA VAL A 49 -4.43 6.68 -17.81
C VAL A 49 -3.65 7.93 -18.18
N THR A 50 -4.33 9.08 -18.25
CA THR A 50 -3.76 10.31 -18.80
C THR A 50 -2.85 11.04 -17.81
N ASP A 51 -3.26 11.18 -16.56
CA ASP A 51 -2.46 11.79 -15.49
C ASP A 51 -1.38 10.79 -15.03
N GLU A 52 -0.13 11.11 -15.25
CA GLU A 52 0.99 10.22 -14.92
C GLU A 52 1.08 9.92 -13.42
N ARG A 53 0.77 10.88 -12.55
CA ARG A 53 0.72 10.63 -11.10
C ARG A 53 -0.32 9.57 -10.79
N SER A 54 -1.54 9.74 -11.26
CA SER A 54 -2.61 8.73 -11.13
C SER A 54 -2.21 7.40 -11.77
N ALA A 55 -1.54 7.42 -12.93
CA ALA A 55 -1.06 6.22 -13.62
C ALA A 55 -0.07 5.41 -12.79
N GLY A 56 0.87 6.07 -12.12
CA GLY A 56 1.83 5.43 -11.24
C GLY A 56 1.15 4.73 -10.06
N PHE A 57 0.24 5.40 -9.39
CA PHE A 57 -0.54 4.80 -8.29
C PHE A 57 -1.53 3.73 -8.77
N PHE A 58 -2.12 3.89 -9.95
CA PHE A 58 -2.93 2.85 -10.58
C PHE A 58 -2.11 1.57 -10.82
N ALA A 59 -0.88 1.70 -11.30
CA ALA A 59 0.03 0.56 -11.48
C ALA A 59 0.40 -0.12 -10.15
N ILE A 60 0.55 0.64 -9.06
CA ILE A 60 0.70 0.08 -7.70
C ILE A 60 -0.53 -0.79 -7.36
N GLY A 61 -1.74 -0.28 -7.59
CA GLY A 61 -2.98 -1.03 -7.35
C GLY A 61 -3.05 -2.34 -8.14
N LEU A 62 -2.67 -2.32 -9.42
CA LEU A 62 -2.57 -3.52 -10.25
C LEU A 62 -1.57 -4.55 -9.71
N SER A 63 -0.41 -4.07 -9.24
CA SER A 63 0.62 -4.92 -8.65
C SER A 63 0.16 -5.56 -7.34
N LEU A 64 -0.46 -4.78 -6.45
CA LEU A 64 -1.02 -5.26 -5.18
C LEU A 64 -2.07 -6.35 -5.40
N GLN A 65 -2.98 -6.15 -6.35
CA GLN A 65 -4.03 -7.12 -6.68
C GLN A 65 -3.46 -8.42 -7.27
N GLY A 66 -2.44 -8.32 -8.15
CA GLY A 66 -1.88 -9.48 -8.85
C GLY A 66 -0.68 -10.13 -8.16
N GLY A 67 -0.04 -9.44 -7.19
CA GLY A 67 1.16 -9.88 -6.46
C GLY A 67 2.47 -9.92 -7.26
N GLY A 68 2.41 -9.67 -8.55
CA GLY A 68 3.55 -9.56 -9.45
C GLY A 68 3.82 -8.13 -9.92
N PRO A 69 4.90 -7.89 -10.67
CA PRO A 69 5.23 -6.58 -11.17
C PRO A 69 4.19 -6.08 -12.18
N ALA A 70 3.78 -4.82 -12.04
CA ALA A 70 3.06 -4.06 -13.06
C ALA A 70 3.98 -3.00 -13.64
N ALA A 71 3.73 -2.58 -14.89
CA ALA A 71 4.51 -1.54 -15.52
C ALA A 71 3.67 -0.28 -15.78
N VAL A 72 4.31 0.89 -15.71
CA VAL A 72 3.75 2.18 -16.15
C VAL A 72 4.69 2.78 -17.19
N CYS A 73 4.12 3.21 -18.33
CA CYS A 73 4.88 3.82 -19.42
C CYS A 73 4.43 5.26 -19.63
N CYS A 74 5.36 6.20 -19.58
CA CYS A 74 5.13 7.62 -19.84
C CYS A 74 6.00 8.16 -20.98
N THR A 75 5.63 9.34 -21.48
CA THR A 75 6.44 10.10 -22.43
C THR A 75 7.63 10.79 -21.75
N SER A 76 8.46 11.50 -22.50
CA SER A 76 9.63 12.20 -21.98
C SER A 76 9.28 13.51 -21.26
N GLY A 77 10.23 14.02 -20.50
CA GLY A 77 10.13 15.33 -19.86
C GLY A 77 9.38 15.29 -18.51
N SER A 78 8.60 16.32 -18.21
CA SER A 78 7.89 16.48 -16.93
C SER A 78 6.90 15.35 -16.62
N ALA A 79 6.42 14.63 -17.63
CA ALA A 79 5.60 13.42 -17.46
C ALA A 79 6.26 12.41 -16.50
N LEU A 80 7.56 12.15 -16.68
CA LEU A 80 8.33 11.27 -15.82
C LEU A 80 8.38 11.77 -14.37
N LEU A 81 8.49 13.08 -14.16
CA LEU A 81 8.56 13.67 -12.81
C LEU A 81 7.24 13.50 -12.04
N ASN A 82 6.11 13.45 -12.72
CA ASN A 82 4.81 13.20 -12.10
C ASN A 82 4.70 11.80 -11.50
N LEU A 83 5.55 10.85 -11.89
CA LEU A 83 5.60 9.51 -11.31
C LEU A 83 6.32 9.44 -9.95
N HIS A 84 7.05 10.50 -9.54
CA HIS A 84 7.85 10.48 -8.30
C HIS A 84 7.07 10.08 -7.05
N PRO A 85 5.86 10.62 -6.76
CA PRO A 85 5.11 10.22 -5.57
C PRO A 85 4.78 8.74 -5.56
N ALA A 86 4.36 8.18 -6.70
CA ALA A 86 4.05 6.76 -6.83
C ALA A 86 5.31 5.88 -6.70
N VAL A 87 6.44 6.31 -7.26
CA VAL A 87 7.72 5.59 -7.12
C VAL A 87 8.18 5.58 -5.66
N ALA A 88 8.07 6.71 -4.95
CA ALA A 88 8.39 6.78 -3.53
C ALA A 88 7.48 5.85 -2.70
N GLU A 89 6.18 5.86 -2.96
CA GLU A 89 5.23 4.95 -2.29
C GLU A 89 5.58 3.49 -2.57
N ALA A 90 5.82 3.12 -3.84
CA ALA A 90 6.18 1.76 -4.24
C ALA A 90 7.49 1.28 -3.57
N PHE A 91 8.47 2.18 -3.42
CA PHE A 91 9.74 1.88 -2.77
C PHE A 91 9.57 1.53 -1.29
N TYR A 92 8.87 2.37 -0.54
CA TYR A 92 8.68 2.17 0.90
C TYR A 92 7.63 1.11 1.24
N GLN A 93 6.64 0.92 0.38
CA GLN A 93 5.65 -0.16 0.52
C GLN A 93 6.16 -1.50 -0.04
N GLN A 94 7.35 -1.52 -0.65
CA GLN A 94 7.93 -2.70 -1.29
C GLN A 94 7.00 -3.32 -2.36
N VAL A 95 6.50 -2.48 -3.26
CA VAL A 95 5.67 -2.90 -4.40
C VAL A 95 6.56 -3.03 -5.64
N PRO A 96 6.55 -4.17 -6.35
CA PRO A 96 7.31 -4.33 -7.58
C PRO A 96 6.64 -3.53 -8.71
N LEU A 97 7.26 -2.41 -9.08
CA LEU A 97 6.79 -1.50 -10.10
C LEU A 97 7.88 -1.28 -11.16
N ILE A 98 7.53 -1.38 -12.44
CA ILE A 98 8.43 -1.09 -13.55
C ILE A 98 8.02 0.24 -14.18
N VAL A 99 8.84 1.27 -14.01
CA VAL A 99 8.66 2.55 -14.70
C VAL A 99 9.41 2.52 -16.01
N ILE A 100 8.70 2.74 -17.12
CA ILE A 100 9.25 2.83 -18.47
C ILE A 100 9.08 4.26 -18.95
N SER A 101 10.17 4.99 -19.17
CA SER A 101 10.14 6.34 -19.73
C SER A 101 10.71 6.35 -21.14
N ALA A 102 9.94 6.87 -22.09
CA ALA A 102 10.52 7.23 -23.38
C ALA A 102 11.42 8.45 -23.23
N ASP A 103 12.51 8.50 -23.98
CA ASP A 103 13.45 9.63 -23.96
C ASP A 103 13.89 10.03 -25.36
N ARG A 104 14.49 11.21 -25.46
CA ARG A 104 15.26 11.60 -26.64
C ARG A 104 16.66 11.01 -26.60
N PRO A 105 17.33 10.88 -27.76
CA PRO A 105 18.76 10.53 -27.78
C PRO A 105 19.59 11.53 -26.95
N ALA A 106 20.61 11.05 -26.26
CA ALA A 106 21.40 11.81 -25.30
C ALA A 106 22.00 13.12 -25.87
N ALA A 107 22.29 13.16 -27.19
CA ALA A 107 22.82 14.34 -27.86
C ALA A 107 21.89 15.57 -27.82
N TRP A 108 20.59 15.36 -27.63
CA TRP A 108 19.60 16.44 -27.60
C TRP A 108 19.29 16.96 -26.19
N ILE A 109 19.73 16.26 -25.16
CA ILE A 109 19.45 16.65 -23.77
C ILE A 109 20.24 17.91 -23.42
N GLY A 110 19.52 18.91 -22.88
CA GLY A 110 20.12 20.21 -22.54
C GLY A 110 20.40 21.15 -23.72
N GLN A 111 19.93 20.80 -24.93
CA GLN A 111 20.11 21.60 -26.14
C GLN A 111 18.88 22.46 -26.49
N MET A 112 18.06 22.84 -25.49
CA MET A 112 16.80 23.59 -25.67
C MET A 112 15.76 22.86 -26.56
N ASP A 113 15.91 21.56 -26.79
CA ASP A 113 14.89 20.75 -27.44
C ASP A 113 13.71 20.52 -26.51
N GLY A 114 12.48 20.54 -27.04
CA GLY A 114 11.25 20.44 -26.26
C GLY A 114 11.09 19.10 -25.56
N GLN A 115 10.48 19.09 -24.37
CA GLN A 115 10.22 17.91 -23.55
C GLN A 115 11.49 17.08 -23.22
N THR A 116 12.59 17.74 -22.89
CA THR A 116 13.84 17.08 -22.47
C THR A 116 14.21 17.45 -21.05
N LEU A 117 14.74 16.47 -20.33
CA LEU A 117 15.43 16.63 -19.05
C LEU A 117 16.39 15.46 -18.86
N PRO A 118 17.38 15.53 -17.96
CA PRO A 118 18.23 14.38 -17.62
C PRO A 118 17.40 13.27 -16.95
N GLN A 119 16.87 12.31 -17.72
CA GLN A 119 16.00 11.23 -17.22
C GLN A 119 16.74 10.06 -16.55
N PRO A 120 17.94 9.63 -17.04
CA PRO A 120 18.68 8.58 -16.35
C PRO A 120 18.89 8.90 -14.86
N HIS A 121 18.57 7.95 -13.99
CA HIS A 121 18.69 8.08 -12.53
C HIS A 121 17.86 9.19 -11.87
N VAL A 122 16.84 9.71 -12.53
CA VAL A 122 16.00 10.81 -12.01
C VAL A 122 15.34 10.49 -10.66
N PHE A 123 15.03 9.24 -10.37
CA PHE A 123 14.43 8.80 -9.10
C PHE A 123 15.46 8.59 -7.96
N GLY A 124 16.75 8.74 -8.25
CA GLY A 124 17.82 8.59 -7.28
C GLY A 124 17.76 7.26 -6.50
N THR A 125 17.69 7.35 -5.19
CA THR A 125 17.64 6.19 -4.28
C THR A 125 16.23 5.60 -4.08
N LEU A 126 15.21 6.15 -4.73
CA LEU A 126 13.82 5.68 -4.62
C LEU A 126 13.50 4.52 -5.57
N VAL A 127 14.46 4.03 -6.33
CA VAL A 127 14.36 2.83 -7.15
C VAL A 127 15.47 1.85 -6.81
N LYS A 128 15.20 0.56 -6.92
CA LYS A 128 16.21 -0.47 -6.69
C LYS A 128 17.26 -0.51 -7.80
N MET A 129 16.83 -0.18 -9.02
CA MET A 129 17.70 -0.09 -10.18
C MET A 129 17.14 0.94 -11.18
N SER A 130 18.03 1.68 -11.82
CA SER A 130 17.71 2.55 -12.96
C SER A 130 18.65 2.21 -14.11
N VAL A 131 18.09 1.87 -15.26
CA VAL A 131 18.85 1.55 -16.48
C VAL A 131 18.49 2.50 -17.62
N ASN A 132 19.48 2.84 -18.43
CA ASN A 132 19.31 3.60 -19.67
C ASN A 132 19.64 2.69 -20.85
N LEU A 133 18.64 2.35 -21.65
CA LEU A 133 18.83 1.43 -22.77
C LEU A 133 19.63 2.10 -23.90
N PRO A 134 20.52 1.37 -24.58
CA PRO A 134 21.14 1.87 -25.80
C PRO A 134 20.12 1.90 -26.96
N GLU A 135 20.36 2.77 -27.95
CA GLU A 135 19.84 2.57 -29.27
C GLU A 135 20.65 1.45 -29.94
N VAL A 136 19.98 0.43 -30.46
CA VAL A 136 20.65 -0.80 -30.92
C VAL A 136 21.04 -0.69 -32.38
N HIS A 137 22.33 -0.53 -32.63
CA HIS A 137 22.93 -0.45 -33.96
C HIS A 137 23.85 -1.66 -34.26
N THR A 138 24.47 -2.22 -33.23
CA THR A 138 25.41 -3.34 -33.30
C THR A 138 24.92 -4.56 -32.51
N GLU A 139 25.59 -5.71 -32.67
CA GLU A 139 25.33 -6.90 -31.86
C GLU A 139 25.69 -6.68 -30.38
N GLU A 140 26.72 -5.87 -30.12
CA GLU A 140 27.12 -5.50 -28.75
C GLU A 140 26.03 -4.65 -28.08
N ASP A 141 25.45 -3.67 -28.79
CA ASP A 141 24.31 -2.89 -28.27
C ASP A 141 23.10 -3.79 -27.98
N GLU A 142 22.86 -4.77 -28.86
CA GLU A 142 21.75 -5.71 -28.71
C GLU A 142 21.94 -6.59 -27.48
N TRP A 143 23.12 -7.14 -27.27
CA TRP A 143 23.48 -7.90 -26.08
C TRP A 143 23.36 -7.02 -24.79
N PHE A 144 23.89 -5.79 -24.85
CA PHE A 144 23.84 -4.86 -23.71
C PHE A 144 22.42 -4.46 -23.35
N CYS A 145 21.58 -4.11 -24.33
CA CYS A 145 20.17 -3.81 -24.16
C CYS A 145 19.43 -4.97 -23.49
N ASN A 146 19.60 -6.20 -24.01
CA ASN A 146 18.99 -7.41 -23.45
C ASN A 146 19.39 -7.62 -21.99
N ARG A 147 20.67 -7.47 -21.65
CA ARG A 147 21.16 -7.63 -20.27
C ARG A 147 20.54 -6.63 -19.33
N LEU A 148 20.55 -5.33 -19.68
CA LEU A 148 20.00 -4.27 -18.83
C LEU A 148 18.52 -4.48 -18.51
N ILE A 149 17.72 -4.92 -19.50
CA ILE A 149 16.29 -5.17 -19.29
C ILE A 149 16.08 -6.35 -18.32
N ASN A 150 16.82 -7.46 -18.52
CA ASN A 150 16.76 -8.61 -17.61
C ASN A 150 17.15 -8.20 -16.17
N GLU A 151 18.26 -7.47 -16.02
CA GLU A 151 18.74 -6.98 -14.73
C GLU A 151 17.64 -6.14 -14.02
N ALA A 152 17.06 -5.18 -14.71
CA ALA A 152 16.02 -4.32 -14.14
C ALA A 152 14.77 -5.11 -13.73
N ILE A 153 14.27 -6.01 -14.59
CA ILE A 153 13.06 -6.79 -14.27
C ILE A 153 13.32 -7.72 -13.07
N LEU A 154 14.46 -8.42 -13.05
CA LEU A 154 14.81 -9.33 -11.96
C LEU A 154 15.04 -8.59 -10.64
N GLU A 155 15.47 -7.33 -10.69
CA GLU A 155 15.72 -6.53 -9.49
C GLU A 155 14.42 -6.11 -8.79
N THR A 156 13.27 -6.11 -9.48
CA THR A 156 11.97 -5.79 -8.85
C THR A 156 11.62 -6.66 -7.64
N THR A 157 12.18 -7.88 -7.56
CA THR A 157 11.88 -8.87 -6.50
C THR A 157 13.12 -9.42 -5.78
N HIS A 158 14.31 -8.95 -6.12
CA HIS A 158 15.57 -9.40 -5.52
C HIS A 158 15.79 -8.73 -4.16
N HIS A 159 16.08 -9.49 -3.09
CA HIS A 159 16.24 -8.97 -1.72
C HIS A 159 15.14 -7.94 -1.34
N GLY A 160 13.89 -8.44 -1.27
CA GLY A 160 12.69 -7.61 -1.11
C GLY A 160 12.17 -7.09 -2.45
N LYS A 161 10.93 -6.62 -2.45
CA LYS A 161 10.27 -6.06 -3.64
C LYS A 161 10.50 -4.55 -3.73
N GLY A 162 10.35 -3.98 -4.93
CA GLY A 162 10.44 -2.52 -5.09
C GLY A 162 10.45 -2.07 -6.55
N PRO A 163 10.39 -0.75 -6.78
CA PRO A 163 10.35 -0.17 -8.12
C PRO A 163 11.71 -0.18 -8.81
N VAL A 164 11.66 -0.22 -10.15
CA VAL A 164 12.80 -0.03 -11.05
C VAL A 164 12.44 0.95 -12.15
N HIS A 165 13.45 1.57 -12.76
CA HIS A 165 13.29 2.50 -13.87
C HIS A 165 14.05 2.02 -15.10
N ILE A 166 13.37 1.99 -16.24
CA ILE A 166 13.93 1.69 -17.57
C ILE A 166 13.72 2.90 -18.47
N ASN A 167 14.78 3.67 -18.70
CA ASN A 167 14.78 4.78 -19.64
C ASN A 167 15.06 4.29 -21.05
N VAL A 168 14.26 4.72 -22.03
CA VAL A 168 14.30 4.21 -23.41
C VAL A 168 14.53 5.37 -24.38
N PRO A 169 15.77 5.67 -24.78
CA PRO A 169 16.06 6.62 -25.85
C PRO A 169 15.51 6.13 -27.19
N ILE A 170 14.85 7.03 -27.92
CA ILE A 170 14.19 6.74 -29.21
C ILE A 170 14.50 7.85 -30.19
N SER A 171 15.28 7.53 -31.23
CA SER A 171 15.56 8.45 -32.35
C SER A 171 14.39 8.51 -33.36
N GLU A 172 14.31 9.59 -34.08
CA GLU A 172 13.37 9.72 -35.22
C GLU A 172 13.76 8.75 -36.36
N PRO A 173 12.83 8.29 -37.16
CA PRO A 173 11.38 8.49 -37.05
C PRO A 173 10.76 7.53 -36.01
N ILE A 174 9.81 8.00 -35.20
CA ILE A 174 9.17 7.21 -34.13
C ILE A 174 7.91 6.44 -34.58
N TYR A 175 7.30 6.84 -35.69
CA TYR A 175 6.05 6.26 -36.21
C TYR A 175 6.29 5.24 -37.32
N ARG A 176 7.34 4.39 -37.20
CA ARG A 176 7.60 3.28 -38.12
C ARG A 176 7.26 1.96 -37.47
N PHE A 177 6.25 1.29 -38.02
CA PHE A 177 5.72 0.03 -37.50
C PHE A 177 5.82 -1.05 -38.59
N THR A 178 7.01 -1.60 -38.77
CA THR A 178 7.33 -2.55 -39.84
C THR A 178 7.66 -3.96 -39.35
N ALA A 179 7.98 -4.14 -38.06
CA ALA A 179 8.27 -5.44 -37.50
C ALA A 179 7.00 -6.29 -37.39
N LYS A 180 7.06 -7.54 -37.88
CA LYS A 180 5.93 -8.48 -37.87
C LYS A 180 5.87 -9.33 -36.60
N THR A 181 7.03 -9.61 -36.01
CA THR A 181 7.19 -10.47 -34.83
C THR A 181 8.13 -9.81 -33.83
N LEU A 182 7.97 -10.19 -32.57
CA LEU A 182 8.98 -9.88 -31.55
C LEU A 182 10.22 -10.76 -31.77
N PRO A 183 11.42 -10.29 -31.41
CA PRO A 183 12.62 -11.11 -31.41
C PRO A 183 12.56 -12.22 -30.39
N GLU A 184 13.26 -13.30 -30.63
CA GLU A 184 13.59 -14.29 -29.62
C GLU A 184 14.64 -13.69 -28.69
N ALA A 185 14.19 -13.19 -27.52
CA ALA A 185 15.04 -12.53 -26.55
C ALA A 185 15.63 -13.55 -25.56
N ARG A 186 16.90 -13.42 -25.24
CA ARG A 186 17.55 -14.25 -24.22
C ARG A 186 17.02 -13.86 -22.84
N VAL A 187 16.38 -14.81 -22.13
CA VAL A 187 15.85 -14.64 -20.78
C VAL A 187 16.91 -15.09 -19.77
N ILE A 188 17.22 -14.22 -18.81
CA ILE A 188 18.05 -14.55 -17.65
C ILE A 188 17.14 -14.89 -16.49
N THR A 189 17.36 -16.06 -15.86
CA THR A 189 16.58 -16.51 -14.70
C THR A 189 17.44 -16.42 -13.45
N ARG A 190 16.86 -15.95 -12.35
CA ARG A 190 17.51 -15.91 -11.03
C ARG A 190 16.81 -16.89 -10.10
N TYR A 191 17.56 -17.82 -9.53
CA TYR A 191 17.11 -18.68 -8.44
C TYR A 191 17.64 -18.11 -7.13
N GLN A 192 16.76 -17.89 -6.15
CA GLN A 192 17.15 -17.43 -4.82
C GLN A 192 17.32 -18.65 -3.90
N GLY A 193 18.46 -18.77 -3.25
CA GLY A 193 18.74 -19.82 -2.27
C GLY A 193 18.40 -19.36 -0.85
N LEU A 194 17.84 -20.22 -0.05
CA LEU A 194 17.63 -20.02 1.39
C LEU A 194 18.95 -20.21 2.12
N SER A 195 19.36 -19.23 2.93
CA SER A 195 20.68 -19.24 3.55
C SER A 195 20.72 -19.08 5.07
N VAL A 196 19.66 -19.44 5.79
CA VAL A 196 19.78 -19.61 7.25
C VAL A 196 20.08 -21.08 7.55
N TYR A 197 21.27 -21.35 8.06
CA TYR A 197 21.71 -22.72 8.41
C TYR A 197 20.95 -23.24 9.63
N ASP A 198 20.73 -24.56 9.73
CA ASP A 198 20.07 -25.19 10.88
C ASP A 198 20.74 -24.88 12.23
N ARG A 199 22.03 -24.58 12.23
CA ARG A 199 22.78 -24.13 13.40
C ARG A 199 22.27 -22.80 13.94
N ASP A 200 21.99 -21.85 13.06
CA ASP A 200 21.57 -20.49 13.44
C ASP A 200 20.16 -20.53 14.06
N TYR A 201 19.31 -21.44 13.56
CA TYR A 201 17.99 -21.64 14.18
C TYR A 201 18.06 -22.18 15.60
N LYS A 202 18.99 -23.10 15.90
CA LYS A 202 19.15 -23.61 17.28
C LYS A 202 19.53 -22.48 18.23
N GLU A 203 20.48 -21.63 17.83
CA GLU A 203 20.86 -20.47 18.63
C GLU A 203 19.70 -19.50 18.85
N LEU A 204 18.94 -19.18 17.80
CA LEU A 204 17.76 -18.31 17.88
C LEU A 204 16.70 -18.91 18.83
N ILE A 205 16.44 -20.22 18.76
CA ILE A 205 15.49 -20.89 19.65
C ILE A 205 15.99 -20.92 21.09
N GLU A 206 17.26 -21.16 21.33
CA GLU A 206 17.85 -21.10 22.68
C GLU A 206 17.73 -19.70 23.29
N ARG A 207 17.94 -18.64 22.48
CA ARG A 207 17.72 -17.25 22.91
C ARG A 207 16.24 -17.01 23.21
N LEU A 208 15.34 -17.42 22.32
CA LEU A 208 13.90 -17.23 22.44
C LEU A 208 13.35 -17.93 23.71
N ASN A 209 13.84 -19.12 24.04
CA ASN A 209 13.41 -19.91 25.20
C ASN A 209 13.83 -19.30 26.56
N LYS A 210 14.72 -18.32 26.56
CA LYS A 210 15.07 -17.56 27.79
C LYS A 210 13.98 -16.62 28.27
N TYR A 211 13.01 -16.29 27.40
CA TYR A 211 11.99 -15.27 27.65
C TYR A 211 10.60 -15.86 27.76
N ASN A 212 9.79 -15.34 28.69
CA ASN A 212 8.40 -15.72 28.88
C ASN A 212 7.42 -14.70 28.25
N LYS A 213 7.78 -13.41 28.25
CA LYS A 213 6.96 -12.34 27.65
C LYS A 213 7.40 -12.11 26.20
N ARG A 214 6.91 -12.96 25.29
CA ARG A 214 7.26 -12.94 23.86
C ARG A 214 6.17 -12.25 23.07
N MET A 215 6.53 -11.24 22.27
CA MET A 215 5.59 -10.47 21.45
C MET A 215 5.97 -10.55 19.97
N VAL A 216 4.96 -10.67 19.13
CA VAL A 216 5.07 -10.45 17.68
C VAL A 216 4.25 -9.21 17.30
N VAL A 217 4.83 -8.29 16.56
CA VAL A 217 4.13 -7.15 15.98
C VAL A 217 4.20 -7.23 14.46
N VAL A 218 3.01 -7.24 13.84
CA VAL A 218 2.86 -7.36 12.40
C VAL A 218 2.54 -5.99 11.81
N GLY A 219 3.45 -5.48 10.97
CA GLY A 219 3.21 -4.29 10.17
C GLY A 219 2.38 -4.57 8.92
N GLN A 220 2.33 -3.59 8.03
CA GLN A 220 1.60 -3.72 6.76
C GLN A 220 2.11 -4.92 5.95
N MET A 221 1.19 -5.77 5.50
CA MET A 221 1.47 -6.93 4.65
C MET A 221 0.68 -6.84 3.35
N ASN A 222 1.30 -7.24 2.24
CA ASN A 222 0.57 -7.45 1.00
C ASN A 222 -0.37 -8.65 1.13
N LEU A 223 -1.54 -8.58 0.47
CA LEU A 223 -2.64 -9.56 0.58
C LEU A 223 -2.26 -11.01 0.26
N ILE A 224 -1.16 -11.22 -0.47
CA ILE A 224 -0.72 -12.52 -0.97
C ILE A 224 0.06 -13.32 0.09
N TYR A 225 0.53 -12.68 1.15
CA TYR A 225 1.23 -13.36 2.25
C TYR A 225 0.24 -13.87 3.30
N LEU A 226 -0.68 -14.75 2.88
CA LEU A 226 -1.51 -15.49 3.81
C LEU A 226 -0.71 -16.69 4.33
N PHE A 227 -0.33 -16.63 5.61
CA PHE A 227 0.27 -17.77 6.29
C PHE A 227 -0.62 -19.00 6.21
N GLU A 228 -0.06 -20.17 5.91
CA GLU A 228 -0.80 -21.41 6.07
C GLU A 228 -1.17 -21.58 7.56
N LYS A 229 -2.47 -21.62 7.83
CA LYS A 229 -3.05 -21.70 9.20
C LYS A 229 -2.44 -22.78 10.09
N LYS A 230 -1.95 -23.89 9.50
CA LYS A 230 -1.38 -25.01 10.21
C LYS A 230 -0.08 -24.68 10.96
N TYR A 231 0.73 -23.74 10.43
CA TYR A 231 2.03 -23.37 11.03
C TYR A 231 1.90 -22.27 12.06
N VAL A 232 0.99 -21.34 11.84
CA VAL A 232 0.88 -20.15 12.67
C VAL A 232 0.10 -20.42 13.95
N LYS A 233 -0.94 -21.28 13.91
CA LYS A 233 -1.76 -21.62 15.08
C LYS A 233 -0.97 -22.11 16.31
N PRO A 234 0.10 -22.93 16.21
CA PRO A 234 0.96 -23.27 17.34
C PRO A 234 1.65 -22.06 17.98
N LEU A 235 2.10 -21.08 17.18
CA LEU A 235 2.87 -19.93 17.67
C LEU A 235 2.06 -19.01 18.59
N TYR A 236 0.74 -18.96 18.44
CA TYR A 236 -0.11 -18.12 19.30
C TYR A 236 -0.15 -18.52 20.77
N LYS A 237 0.20 -19.72 21.09
CA LYS A 237 0.35 -20.17 22.47
C LYS A 237 1.63 -19.65 23.13
N HIS A 238 2.56 -19.16 22.30
CA HIS A 238 3.89 -18.74 22.73
C HIS A 238 4.11 -17.23 22.62
N PHE A 239 3.31 -16.53 21.80
CA PHE A 239 3.49 -15.12 21.52
C PHE A 239 2.20 -14.32 21.66
N ALA A 240 2.28 -13.16 22.33
CA ALA A 240 1.28 -12.12 22.16
C ALA A 240 1.42 -11.54 20.74
N TRP A 241 0.41 -11.76 19.90
CA TRP A 241 0.48 -11.45 18.47
C TRP A 241 -0.37 -10.23 18.14
N LEU A 242 0.27 -9.07 18.08
CA LEU A 242 -0.37 -7.80 17.80
C LEU A 242 -0.35 -7.51 16.29
N THR A 243 -1.52 -7.32 15.70
CA THR A 243 -1.63 -6.98 14.29
C THR A 243 -2.64 -5.87 14.07
N GLU A 244 -2.27 -4.91 13.26
CA GLU A 244 -3.21 -3.93 12.71
C GLU A 244 -4.02 -4.53 11.56
N HIS A 245 -5.07 -3.82 11.11
CA HIS A 245 -5.84 -4.23 9.95
C HIS A 245 -4.97 -4.43 8.70
N LEU A 246 -4.00 -3.53 8.51
CA LEU A 246 -3.06 -3.59 7.38
C LEU A 246 -2.12 -4.79 7.40
N GLY A 247 -2.02 -5.50 8.51
CA GLY A 247 -1.30 -6.78 8.58
C GLY A 247 -2.02 -7.92 7.84
N ASN A 248 -3.26 -7.71 7.42
CA ASN A 248 -4.09 -8.67 6.66
C ASN A 248 -4.12 -10.08 7.26
N GLN A 249 -3.96 -10.18 8.58
CA GLN A 249 -4.00 -11.45 9.30
C GLN A 249 -5.45 -11.86 9.55
N THR A 250 -5.94 -12.82 8.78
CA THR A 250 -7.37 -13.23 8.79
C THR A 250 -7.63 -14.51 9.58
N ILE A 251 -6.75 -14.89 10.50
CA ILE A 251 -6.90 -16.14 11.25
C ILE A 251 -7.88 -15.91 12.42
N PRO A 252 -9.07 -16.55 12.42
CA PRO A 252 -10.05 -16.34 13.46
C PRO A 252 -9.52 -16.67 14.86
N GLY A 253 -9.74 -15.76 15.81
CA GLY A 253 -9.46 -15.97 17.23
C GLY A 253 -8.00 -15.85 17.64
N ILE A 254 -7.14 -15.24 16.80
CA ILE A 254 -5.71 -15.28 17.07
C ILE A 254 -5.03 -13.90 17.11
N PRO A 255 -5.14 -13.01 16.12
CA PRO A 255 -4.48 -11.71 16.25
C PRO A 255 -5.19 -10.82 17.27
N ILE A 256 -4.41 -10.22 18.16
CA ILE A 256 -4.89 -9.22 19.08
C ILE A 256 -5.04 -7.92 18.29
N LYS A 257 -6.29 -7.56 18.04
CA LYS A 257 -6.70 -6.27 17.47
C LYS A 257 -7.05 -5.31 18.61
N ASN A 258 -7.43 -4.10 18.36
CA ASN A 258 -7.77 -3.09 19.37
C ASN A 258 -6.67 -2.75 20.39
N PHE A 259 -5.45 -3.20 20.16
CA PHE A 259 -4.33 -2.96 21.08
C PHE A 259 -3.95 -1.46 21.17
N ASP A 260 -4.25 -0.65 20.16
CA ASP A 260 -3.97 0.79 20.20
C ASP A 260 -4.74 1.47 21.34
N ALA A 261 -6.06 1.24 21.42
CA ALA A 261 -6.91 1.73 22.49
C ALA A 261 -6.56 1.08 23.85
N ALA A 262 -6.19 -0.20 23.85
CA ALA A 262 -5.74 -0.90 25.05
C ALA A 262 -4.46 -0.26 25.61
N VAL A 263 -3.44 -0.05 24.81
CA VAL A 263 -2.18 0.58 25.23
C VAL A 263 -2.43 2.01 25.75
N TYR A 264 -3.34 2.76 25.11
CA TYR A 264 -3.72 4.10 25.57
C TYR A 264 -4.35 4.08 26.97
N SER A 265 -5.15 3.07 27.29
CA SER A 265 -5.90 2.95 28.55
C SER A 265 -5.10 2.35 29.70
N MET A 266 -3.89 1.80 29.45
CA MET A 266 -3.06 1.20 30.51
C MET A 266 -2.54 2.22 31.51
N THR A 267 -2.60 1.89 32.80
CA THR A 267 -1.86 2.60 33.85
C THR A 267 -0.35 2.35 33.67
N PRO A 268 0.54 3.21 34.24
CA PRO A 268 1.98 2.99 34.18
C PRO A 268 2.41 1.61 34.67
N GLU A 269 1.84 1.11 35.76
CA GLU A 269 2.12 -0.21 36.32
C GLU A 269 1.71 -1.33 35.37
N ARG A 270 0.56 -1.17 34.71
CA ARG A 270 0.09 -2.12 33.70
C ARG A 270 0.99 -2.13 32.47
N GLN A 271 1.48 -0.96 32.04
CA GLN A 271 2.41 -0.86 30.92
C GLN A 271 3.70 -1.62 31.20
N GLU A 272 4.25 -1.51 32.40
CA GLU A 272 5.45 -2.23 32.81
C GLU A 272 5.21 -3.75 32.90
N ASP A 273 4.09 -4.16 33.53
CA ASP A 273 3.77 -5.59 33.65
C ASP A 273 3.51 -6.25 32.28
N MET A 274 2.93 -5.53 31.34
CA MET A 274 2.63 -6.05 30.00
C MET A 274 3.75 -5.83 28.98
N ALA A 275 4.89 -5.26 29.39
CA ALA A 275 6.02 -5.03 28.48
C ALA A 275 6.66 -6.36 28.01
N PRO A 276 7.00 -6.48 26.72
CA PRO A 276 7.66 -7.68 26.21
C PRO A 276 9.12 -7.79 26.69
N GLU A 277 9.60 -9.00 26.90
CA GLU A 277 11.01 -9.28 27.09
C GLU A 277 11.74 -9.45 25.75
N ILE A 278 11.05 -10.04 24.78
CA ILE A 278 11.50 -10.16 23.39
C ILE A 278 10.39 -9.74 22.44
N LEU A 279 10.78 -8.97 21.42
CA LEU A 279 9.92 -8.50 20.35
C LEU A 279 10.40 -9.05 19.00
N ILE A 280 9.49 -9.64 18.23
CA ILE A 280 9.72 -10.00 16.83
C ILE A 280 8.84 -9.11 15.97
N THR A 281 9.42 -8.44 14.97
CA THR A 281 8.68 -7.61 14.03
C THR A 281 8.86 -8.08 12.60
N TYR A 282 7.81 -8.00 11.80
CA TYR A 282 7.87 -8.20 10.36
C TYR A 282 6.75 -7.40 9.65
N GLY A 283 6.84 -7.33 8.32
CA GLY A 283 5.98 -6.49 7.53
C GLY A 283 6.42 -5.04 7.49
N GLY A 284 5.61 -4.18 6.88
CA GLY A 284 5.93 -2.78 6.65
C GLY A 284 5.52 -1.86 7.81
N HIS A 285 4.99 -0.70 7.45
CA HIS A 285 4.68 0.38 8.39
C HIS A 285 3.59 0.02 9.40
N ILE A 286 3.72 0.53 10.62
CA ILE A 286 2.75 0.47 11.71
C ILE A 286 2.00 1.81 11.78
N VAL A 287 0.68 1.80 11.91
CA VAL A 287 -0.16 3.00 12.05
C VAL A 287 -0.13 3.53 13.48
N SER A 288 -0.27 2.64 14.48
CA SER A 288 -0.42 2.97 15.91
C SER A 288 0.73 3.83 16.45
N LYS A 289 0.40 5.06 16.84
CA LYS A 289 1.33 5.94 17.56
C LYS A 289 1.50 5.49 19.02
N GLN A 290 0.45 4.93 19.62
CA GLN A 290 0.46 4.48 21.01
C GLN A 290 1.40 3.30 21.19
N LEU A 291 1.33 2.28 20.31
CA LEU A 291 2.25 1.15 20.35
C LEU A 291 3.71 1.58 20.16
N LYS A 292 3.98 2.49 19.21
CA LYS A 292 5.33 3.02 19.00
C LYS A 292 5.88 3.70 20.25
N LYS A 293 5.07 4.54 20.89
CA LYS A 293 5.45 5.23 22.13
C LYS A 293 5.66 4.23 23.27
N TYR A 294 4.75 3.27 23.41
CA TYR A 294 4.80 2.24 24.44
C TYR A 294 6.10 1.41 24.36
N LEU A 295 6.40 0.83 23.19
CA LEU A 295 7.58 0.00 23.00
C LEU A 295 8.90 0.79 23.08
N ARG A 296 8.91 2.09 22.80
CA ARG A 296 10.06 2.96 23.02
C ARG A 296 10.28 3.29 24.50
N ASN A 297 9.21 3.41 25.28
CA ASN A 297 9.28 3.68 26.71
C ASN A 297 9.57 2.40 27.53
N HIS A 298 9.19 1.24 27.02
CA HIS A 298 9.38 -0.08 27.62
C HIS A 298 10.09 -1.01 26.63
N PRO A 299 11.38 -0.73 26.31
CA PRO A 299 12.09 -1.48 25.28
C PRO A 299 12.31 -2.93 25.74
N PRO A 300 12.07 -3.92 24.86
CA PRO A 300 12.41 -5.31 25.14
C PRO A 300 13.92 -5.50 25.27
N ARG A 301 14.34 -6.58 25.91
CA ARG A 301 15.77 -6.95 26.00
C ARG A 301 16.34 -7.39 24.66
N GLU A 302 15.49 -7.98 23.80
CA GLU A 302 15.82 -8.31 22.43
C GLU A 302 14.70 -7.89 21.48
N HIS A 303 15.11 -7.33 20.34
CA HIS A 303 14.21 -7.03 19.23
C HIS A 303 14.78 -7.66 17.95
N TRP A 304 14.02 -8.55 17.33
CA TRP A 304 14.34 -9.19 16.07
C TRP A 304 13.46 -8.65 14.96
N HIS A 305 14.07 -8.22 13.86
CA HIS A 305 13.33 -7.81 12.66
C HIS A 305 13.52 -8.86 11.56
N VAL A 306 12.42 -9.40 11.05
CA VAL A 306 12.42 -10.42 9.99
C VAL A 306 11.98 -9.76 8.69
N ALA A 307 12.88 -9.68 7.71
CA ALA A 307 12.61 -9.06 6.43
C ALA A 307 13.47 -9.65 5.33
N ALA A 308 12.89 -9.94 4.17
CA ALA A 308 13.59 -10.55 3.03
C ALA A 308 14.66 -9.65 2.40
N ASP A 309 14.67 -8.35 2.72
CA ASP A 309 15.66 -7.39 2.24
C ASP A 309 16.84 -7.18 3.20
N GLY A 310 16.79 -7.79 4.39
CA GLY A 310 17.84 -7.68 5.40
C GLY A 310 18.11 -6.26 5.92
N LYS A 311 17.24 -5.28 5.62
CA LYS A 311 17.44 -3.90 6.05
C LYS A 311 17.31 -3.74 7.56
N ILE A 312 18.14 -2.85 8.11
CA ILE A 312 18.05 -2.44 9.50
C ILE A 312 16.91 -1.44 9.65
N ALA A 313 15.79 -1.90 10.24
CA ALA A 313 14.60 -1.08 10.50
C ALA A 313 14.36 -1.01 12.01
N ASP A 314 14.98 -0.05 12.68
CA ASP A 314 14.92 0.13 14.15
C ASP A 314 13.87 1.16 14.56
N LEU A 315 12.60 0.84 14.35
CA LEU A 315 11.48 1.72 14.68
C LEU A 315 11.37 2.03 16.18
N TYR A 316 11.82 1.10 17.03
CA TYR A 316 11.64 1.19 18.49
C TYR A 316 12.90 1.58 19.25
N GLY A 317 14.06 1.69 18.59
CA GLY A 317 15.33 2.06 19.19
C GLY A 317 15.97 0.95 20.05
N CYS A 318 15.66 -0.31 19.77
CA CYS A 318 16.11 -1.46 20.56
C CYS A 318 16.43 -2.71 19.71
N LEU A 319 16.64 -2.55 18.41
CA LEU A 319 16.91 -3.65 17.50
C LEU A 319 18.22 -4.35 17.84
N THR A 320 18.18 -5.66 18.03
CA THR A 320 19.34 -6.50 18.34
C THR A 320 19.69 -7.49 17.23
N THR A 321 18.72 -7.88 16.40
CA THR A 321 18.93 -8.91 15.38
C THR A 321 18.12 -8.62 14.14
N VAL A 322 18.73 -8.72 12.97
CA VAL A 322 18.03 -8.75 11.66
C VAL A 322 18.12 -10.17 11.11
N ILE A 323 16.98 -10.70 10.69
CA ILE A 323 16.88 -12.03 10.09
C ILE A 323 16.48 -11.84 8.63
N GLU A 324 17.45 -11.98 7.72
CA GLU A 324 17.24 -11.83 6.29
C GLU A 324 16.58 -13.08 5.71
N MET A 325 15.24 -13.11 5.80
CA MET A 325 14.43 -14.24 5.36
C MET A 325 12.99 -13.80 5.10
N ASP A 326 12.26 -14.60 4.34
CA ASP A 326 10.80 -14.46 4.26
C ASP A 326 10.18 -14.71 5.64
N PRO A 327 9.31 -13.81 6.14
CA PRO A 327 8.71 -13.97 7.46
C PRO A 327 7.90 -15.26 7.63
N CYS A 328 7.24 -15.75 6.56
CA CYS A 328 6.46 -16.98 6.62
C CYS A 328 7.38 -18.18 6.84
N GLU A 329 8.47 -18.27 6.08
CA GLU A 329 9.46 -19.35 6.21
C GLU A 329 10.12 -19.34 7.58
N PHE A 330 10.46 -18.17 8.11
CA PHE A 330 11.01 -18.02 9.46
C PHE A 330 10.05 -18.55 10.52
N LEU A 331 8.79 -18.12 10.45
CA LEU A 331 7.77 -18.50 11.44
C LEU A 331 7.42 -19.99 11.37
N GLU A 332 7.39 -20.57 10.16
CA GLU A 332 7.21 -22.01 9.98
C GLU A 332 8.31 -22.81 10.69
N LYS A 333 9.56 -22.43 10.49
CA LYS A 333 10.70 -23.11 11.12
C LYS A 333 10.69 -22.95 12.64
N ILE A 334 10.39 -21.75 13.15
CA ILE A 334 10.25 -21.53 14.60
C ILE A 334 9.12 -22.40 15.18
N ALA A 335 7.97 -22.50 14.49
CA ALA A 335 6.84 -23.30 14.97
C ALA A 335 7.19 -24.77 15.22
N PHE A 336 8.13 -25.34 14.46
CA PHE A 336 8.61 -26.72 14.65
C PHE A 336 9.62 -26.88 15.78
N LEU A 337 10.34 -25.83 16.12
CA LEU A 337 11.49 -25.90 17.02
C LEU A 337 11.19 -25.40 18.45
N LEU A 338 10.04 -24.72 18.63
CA LEU A 338 9.62 -24.24 19.95
C LEU A 338 9.24 -25.39 20.89
N ASP A 339 9.70 -25.31 22.11
CA ASP A 339 9.25 -26.20 23.19
C ASP A 339 7.74 -26.10 23.41
N ASN A 340 7.09 -27.25 23.73
CA ASN A 340 5.64 -27.31 23.97
C ASN A 340 5.18 -26.62 25.28
N LYS A 341 5.93 -25.64 25.79
CA LYS A 341 5.57 -24.89 27.01
C LYS A 341 4.94 -23.56 26.65
N PRO A 342 3.61 -23.45 26.58
CA PRO A 342 2.94 -22.19 26.34
C PRO A 342 3.23 -21.21 27.49
N THR A 343 3.33 -19.91 27.17
CA THR A 343 3.45 -18.87 28.17
C THR A 343 2.08 -18.28 28.49
N HIS A 344 1.94 -17.67 29.66
CA HIS A 344 0.68 -16.98 30.03
C HIS A 344 0.51 -15.62 29.35
N TYR A 345 1.58 -15.09 28.82
CA TYR A 345 1.65 -13.74 28.26
C TYR A 345 0.67 -13.43 27.10
N PRO A 346 0.45 -14.33 26.12
CA PRO A 346 -0.57 -14.11 25.09
C PRO A 346 -1.97 -13.89 25.66
N LEU A 347 -2.34 -14.69 26.67
CA LEU A 347 -3.65 -14.60 27.33
C LEU A 347 -3.82 -13.29 28.14
N MET A 348 -2.74 -12.75 28.71
CA MET A 348 -2.78 -11.44 29.40
C MET A 348 -3.18 -10.35 28.42
N TRP A 349 -2.55 -10.29 27.25
CA TRP A 349 -2.87 -9.33 26.21
C TRP A 349 -4.28 -9.52 25.64
N GLU A 350 -4.64 -10.75 25.32
CA GLU A 350 -5.96 -11.07 24.78
C GLU A 350 -7.08 -10.68 25.75
N ASN A 351 -6.97 -11.05 27.02
CA ASN A 351 -7.96 -10.73 28.04
C ASN A 351 -8.07 -9.23 28.25
N TYR A 352 -6.95 -8.50 28.29
CA TYR A 352 -6.98 -7.06 28.47
C TYR A 352 -7.62 -6.35 27.26
N CYS A 353 -7.25 -6.70 26.04
CA CYS A 353 -7.84 -6.10 24.84
C CYS A 353 -9.35 -6.40 24.70
N LYS A 354 -9.83 -7.53 25.21
CA LYS A 354 -11.27 -7.84 25.27
C LYS A 354 -12.07 -6.92 26.19
N THR A 355 -11.44 -6.27 27.16
CA THR A 355 -12.12 -5.30 28.06
C THR A 355 -12.36 -3.95 27.38
N ILE A 356 -11.71 -3.68 26.25
CA ILE A 356 -11.81 -2.42 25.54
C ILE A 356 -13.06 -2.44 24.65
N PRO A 357 -14.06 -1.60 24.94
CA PRO A 357 -15.27 -1.52 24.12
C PRO A 357 -14.96 -0.87 22.76
N MET A 358 -15.65 -1.32 21.72
CA MET A 358 -15.71 -0.53 20.49
C MET A 358 -16.41 0.80 20.73
N PRO A 359 -16.02 1.88 20.01
CA PRO A 359 -16.73 3.14 20.13
C PRO A 359 -18.18 3.00 19.67
N ASP A 360 -19.10 3.51 20.51
CA ASP A 360 -20.51 3.71 20.20
C ASP A 360 -20.79 5.21 20.34
N LEU A 361 -20.72 5.91 19.22
CA LEU A 361 -20.71 7.37 19.15
C LEU A 361 -21.88 7.88 18.31
N ALA A 362 -22.35 9.09 18.64
CA ALA A 362 -23.30 9.80 17.81
C ALA A 362 -22.74 10.02 16.40
N TYR A 363 -23.60 10.42 15.46
CA TYR A 363 -23.25 10.70 14.08
C TYR A 363 -21.96 11.54 13.96
N SER A 364 -20.95 10.95 13.34
CA SER A 364 -19.57 11.41 13.26
C SER A 364 -18.81 10.59 12.21
N GLU A 365 -17.64 11.03 11.74
CA GLU A 365 -16.79 10.20 10.86
C GLU A 365 -16.52 8.82 11.44
N ILE A 366 -16.25 8.76 12.75
CA ILE A 366 -15.95 7.49 13.42
C ILE A 366 -17.15 6.55 13.38
N SER A 367 -18.37 7.05 13.69
CA SER A 367 -19.59 6.24 13.65
C SER A 367 -19.93 5.76 12.23
N VAL A 368 -19.73 6.62 11.22
CA VAL A 368 -19.94 6.30 9.80
C VAL A 368 -18.98 5.19 9.34
N ILE A 369 -17.69 5.31 9.66
CA ILE A 369 -16.70 4.27 9.37
C ILE A 369 -17.08 2.95 10.06
N GLY A 370 -17.47 2.99 11.32
CA GLY A 370 -17.87 1.81 12.08
C GLY A 370 -19.09 1.11 11.46
N LYS A 371 -20.13 1.86 11.10
CA LYS A 371 -21.33 1.33 10.43
C LYS A 371 -20.99 0.69 9.09
N LEU A 372 -20.16 1.34 8.27
CA LEU A 372 -19.73 0.74 7.01
C LEU A 372 -18.96 -0.57 7.25
N ILE A 373 -17.96 -0.58 8.15
CA ILE A 373 -17.15 -1.78 8.41
C ILE A 373 -18.02 -2.95 8.87
N GLN A 374 -19.02 -2.71 9.71
CA GLN A 374 -19.96 -3.74 10.20
C GLN A 374 -20.89 -4.27 9.09
N ALA A 375 -21.20 -3.43 8.10
CA ALA A 375 -22.10 -3.77 7.00
C ALA A 375 -21.37 -4.33 5.75
N LEU A 376 -20.04 -4.44 5.77
CA LEU A 376 -19.27 -4.92 4.63
C LEU A 376 -19.66 -6.36 4.25
N PRO A 377 -19.99 -6.61 2.97
CA PRO A 377 -20.21 -7.97 2.48
C PRO A 377 -18.89 -8.73 2.37
N GLU A 378 -18.93 -10.04 2.57
CA GLU A 378 -17.76 -10.90 2.42
C GLU A 378 -17.92 -11.88 1.24
N PRO A 379 -16.93 -12.02 0.34
CA PRO A 379 -15.63 -11.35 0.33
C PRO A 379 -15.68 -9.98 -0.36
N CYS A 380 -14.90 -9.00 0.12
CA CYS A 380 -14.69 -7.72 -0.54
C CYS A 380 -13.27 -7.17 -0.26
N ALA A 381 -12.91 -6.07 -0.91
CA ALA A 381 -11.70 -5.29 -0.61
C ALA A 381 -12.09 -3.95 0.03
N LEU A 382 -11.37 -3.54 1.06
CA LEU A 382 -11.50 -2.26 1.75
C LEU A 382 -10.22 -1.45 1.57
N HIS A 383 -10.33 -0.32 0.90
CA HIS A 383 -9.26 0.62 0.69
C HIS A 383 -9.40 1.78 1.67
N LEU A 384 -8.39 1.99 2.50
CA LEU A 384 -8.36 3.06 3.50
C LEU A 384 -7.39 4.15 3.04
N ALA A 385 -7.87 5.39 2.94
CA ALA A 385 -7.00 6.52 2.73
C ALA A 385 -6.20 6.86 4.01
N ASN A 386 -5.15 7.64 3.85
CA ASN A 386 -4.34 8.10 4.96
C ASN A 386 -5.08 9.12 5.84
N SER A 387 -4.43 9.63 6.88
CA SER A 387 -4.93 10.58 7.88
C SER A 387 -5.87 9.95 8.93
N SER A 388 -7.04 10.54 9.19
CA SER A 388 -8.03 10.06 10.16
C SER A 388 -8.61 8.70 9.78
N THR A 389 -8.94 8.51 8.51
CA THR A 389 -9.61 7.31 7.98
C THR A 389 -8.97 6.00 8.43
N VAL A 390 -7.67 5.80 8.14
CA VAL A 390 -6.97 4.55 8.52
C VAL A 390 -6.85 4.38 10.04
N ARG A 391 -6.86 5.47 10.81
CA ARG A 391 -6.78 5.42 12.27
C ARG A 391 -8.11 5.08 12.91
N TYR A 392 -9.18 5.68 12.42
CA TYR A 392 -10.53 5.42 12.93
C TYR A 392 -10.99 4.00 12.60
N ALA A 393 -10.65 3.50 11.42
CA ALA A 393 -10.91 2.11 11.06
C ALA A 393 -10.29 1.10 12.05
N GLN A 394 -9.14 1.41 12.67
CA GLN A 394 -8.50 0.54 13.67
C GLN A 394 -9.35 0.31 14.94
N LEU A 395 -10.34 1.16 15.21
CA LEU A 395 -11.20 1.07 16.39
C LEU A 395 -12.31 0.01 16.23
N PHE A 396 -12.52 -0.53 15.03
CA PHE A 396 -13.59 -1.47 14.72
C PHE A 396 -13.05 -2.83 14.28
N THR A 397 -13.86 -3.87 14.42
CA THR A 397 -13.48 -5.21 13.95
C THR A 397 -13.91 -5.40 12.51
N VAL A 398 -12.95 -5.60 11.62
CA VAL A 398 -13.21 -5.88 10.20
C VAL A 398 -13.52 -7.37 10.01
N PRO A 399 -14.52 -7.73 9.18
CA PRO A 399 -14.85 -9.11 8.87
C PRO A 399 -13.66 -9.88 8.28
N PRO A 400 -13.52 -11.21 8.55
CA PRO A 400 -12.27 -11.94 8.31
C PRO A 400 -11.92 -12.16 6.84
N ARG A 401 -12.88 -12.03 5.90
CA ARG A 401 -12.64 -12.18 4.46
C ARG A 401 -12.60 -10.86 3.70
N VAL A 402 -12.41 -9.76 4.42
CA VAL A 402 -12.17 -8.43 3.85
C VAL A 402 -10.67 -8.20 3.70
N GLU A 403 -10.23 -7.94 2.49
CA GLU A 403 -8.85 -7.58 2.17
C GLU A 403 -8.66 -6.09 2.37
N ILE A 404 -7.60 -5.68 3.07
CA ILE A 404 -7.40 -4.27 3.44
C ILE A 404 -6.16 -3.71 2.76
N CYS A 405 -6.35 -2.59 2.06
CA CYS A 405 -5.30 -1.85 1.35
C CYS A 405 -5.18 -0.42 1.88
N CYS A 406 -3.97 0.10 1.92
CA CYS A 406 -3.69 1.49 2.26
C CYS A 406 -2.30 1.88 1.76
N ASN A 407 -2.12 3.10 1.28
CA ASN A 407 -0.82 3.64 0.88
C ASN A 407 -0.05 4.12 2.12
N ARG A 408 0.75 3.24 2.73
CA ARG A 408 1.49 3.55 3.98
C ARG A 408 2.99 3.66 3.80
N GLY A 409 3.51 3.62 2.57
CA GLY A 409 4.92 3.79 2.30
C GLY A 409 5.42 5.16 2.74
N VAL A 410 4.86 6.23 2.21
CA VAL A 410 5.21 7.62 2.55
C VAL A 410 4.08 8.38 3.26
N ASN A 411 2.91 7.77 3.41
CA ASN A 411 1.73 8.32 4.10
C ASN A 411 1.16 9.60 3.47
N GLY A 412 1.36 9.82 2.17
CA GLY A 412 0.79 10.94 1.44
C GLY A 412 -0.73 10.83 1.29
N ILE A 413 -1.38 11.95 1.01
CA ILE A 413 -2.83 11.99 0.73
C ILE A 413 -3.14 11.87 -0.76
N GLU A 414 -2.14 12.02 -1.60
CA GLU A 414 -2.20 11.78 -3.05
C GLU A 414 -2.20 10.26 -3.34
N GLY A 415 -2.90 9.84 -4.38
CA GLY A 415 -2.80 8.50 -4.93
C GLY A 415 -3.60 7.40 -4.23
N SER A 416 -4.24 7.65 -3.09
CA SER A 416 -5.05 6.63 -2.41
C SER A 416 -6.22 6.17 -3.26
N LEU A 417 -6.93 7.10 -3.91
CA LEU A 417 -8.02 6.79 -4.83
C LEU A 417 -7.49 6.09 -6.08
N SER A 418 -6.43 6.59 -6.69
CA SER A 418 -5.81 6.00 -7.89
C SER A 418 -5.35 4.56 -7.66
N THR A 419 -4.73 4.26 -6.51
CA THR A 419 -4.36 2.89 -6.14
C THR A 419 -5.60 1.99 -6.01
N ALA A 420 -6.64 2.46 -5.35
CA ALA A 420 -7.89 1.70 -5.19
C ALA A 420 -8.59 1.43 -6.53
N ILE A 421 -8.64 2.41 -7.43
CA ILE A 421 -9.19 2.25 -8.78
C ILE A 421 -8.36 1.25 -9.59
N GLY A 422 -7.02 1.32 -9.54
CA GLY A 422 -6.14 0.36 -10.21
C GLY A 422 -6.31 -1.07 -9.68
N TYR A 423 -6.47 -1.25 -8.36
CA TYR A 423 -6.78 -2.53 -7.76
C TYR A 423 -8.14 -3.06 -8.24
N ALA A 424 -9.17 -2.21 -8.21
CA ALA A 424 -10.53 -2.57 -8.60
C ALA A 424 -10.65 -2.93 -10.07
N ALA A 425 -9.87 -2.30 -10.95
CA ALA A 425 -9.83 -2.61 -12.40
C ALA A 425 -9.38 -4.05 -12.70
N ALA A 426 -8.62 -4.66 -11.80
CA ALA A 426 -8.14 -6.04 -11.92
C ALA A 426 -8.86 -7.01 -10.97
N SER A 427 -9.82 -6.55 -10.17
CA SER A 427 -10.56 -7.32 -9.17
C SER A 427 -12.00 -7.58 -9.58
N SER A 428 -12.49 -8.80 -9.36
CA SER A 428 -13.92 -9.14 -9.50
C SER A 428 -14.73 -8.88 -8.23
N LYS A 429 -14.07 -8.57 -7.09
CA LYS A 429 -14.73 -8.28 -5.81
C LYS A 429 -15.29 -6.86 -5.79
N LEU A 430 -16.25 -6.60 -4.88
CA LEU A 430 -16.59 -5.23 -4.51
C LEU A 430 -15.41 -4.57 -3.81
N ASN A 431 -15.16 -3.33 -4.17
CA ASN A 431 -14.09 -2.51 -3.64
C ASN A 431 -14.70 -1.30 -2.93
N PHE A 432 -14.61 -1.28 -1.60
CA PHE A 432 -15.03 -0.16 -0.76
C PHE A 432 -13.84 0.74 -0.51
N ILE A 433 -14.00 2.04 -0.74
CA ILE A 433 -12.95 3.04 -0.60
C ILE A 433 -13.42 4.07 0.42
N ILE A 434 -12.76 4.15 1.57
CA ILE A 434 -13.02 5.20 2.56
C ILE A 434 -11.93 6.26 2.42
N ILE A 435 -12.35 7.48 2.11
CA ILE A 435 -11.44 8.57 1.77
C ILE A 435 -11.96 9.91 2.30
N GLY A 436 -11.07 10.72 2.87
CA GLY A 436 -11.39 12.10 3.25
C GLY A 436 -11.40 13.04 2.04
N ASP A 437 -12.04 14.19 2.21
CA ASP A 437 -12.25 15.22 1.19
C ASP A 437 -10.96 15.72 0.54
N LEU A 438 -9.98 16.17 1.32
CA LEU A 438 -8.70 16.65 0.78
C LEU A 438 -7.98 15.58 -0.06
N SER A 439 -7.99 14.33 0.39
CA SER A 439 -7.38 13.23 -0.35
C SER A 439 -8.14 12.93 -1.64
N PHE A 440 -9.48 12.97 -1.60
CA PHE A 440 -10.32 12.76 -2.78
C PHE A 440 -10.09 13.86 -3.84
N PHE A 441 -10.19 15.14 -3.45
CA PHE A 441 -10.03 16.24 -4.39
C PHE A 441 -8.61 16.36 -4.92
N TYR A 442 -7.61 16.01 -4.11
CA TYR A 442 -6.22 15.99 -4.57
C TYR A 442 -5.97 14.88 -5.60
N ASP A 443 -6.66 13.74 -5.51
CA ASP A 443 -6.50 12.57 -6.38
C ASP A 443 -7.73 12.32 -7.29
N MET A 444 -8.60 13.32 -7.50
CA MET A 444 -9.84 13.17 -8.25
C MET A 444 -9.64 12.72 -9.70
N ASN A 445 -8.45 12.95 -10.28
CA ASN A 445 -8.07 12.47 -11.59
C ASN A 445 -7.99 10.93 -11.69
N ALA A 446 -7.98 10.23 -10.56
CA ALA A 446 -8.18 8.78 -10.51
C ALA A 446 -9.45 8.32 -11.22
N LEU A 447 -10.47 9.17 -11.26
CA LEU A 447 -11.74 8.91 -11.97
C LEU A 447 -11.76 9.45 -13.41
N TRP A 448 -10.67 10.08 -13.84
CA TRP A 448 -10.55 10.58 -15.22
C TRP A 448 -9.93 9.52 -16.15
N ASN A 449 -10.52 8.34 -16.19
CA ASN A 449 -10.16 7.26 -17.09
C ASN A 449 -11.38 6.36 -17.35
N GLN A 450 -11.24 5.32 -18.18
CA GLN A 450 -12.32 4.41 -18.57
C GLN A 450 -12.15 3.00 -17.97
N ASN A 451 -11.23 2.82 -17.01
CA ASN A 451 -10.79 1.50 -16.56
C ASN A 451 -11.43 1.04 -15.24
N TYR A 452 -12.57 1.61 -14.85
CA TYR A 452 -13.29 1.20 -13.65
C TYR A 452 -14.71 0.73 -13.97
N GLY A 453 -15.27 -0.07 -13.07
CA GLY A 453 -16.58 -0.71 -13.25
C GLY A 453 -17.52 -0.50 -12.06
N ALA A 454 -18.64 -1.18 -12.12
CA ALA A 454 -19.71 -1.14 -11.12
C ALA A 454 -19.32 -1.72 -9.75
N ASN A 455 -18.14 -2.33 -9.65
CA ASN A 455 -17.62 -2.91 -8.42
C ASN A 455 -16.99 -1.89 -7.45
N ILE A 456 -17.11 -0.58 -7.71
CA ILE A 456 -16.54 0.50 -6.89
C ILE A 456 -17.61 1.12 -6.01
N ARG A 457 -17.28 1.31 -4.73
CA ARG A 457 -18.07 1.98 -3.70
C ARG A 457 -17.17 2.98 -2.97
N ILE A 458 -17.36 4.27 -3.19
CA ILE A 458 -16.58 5.34 -2.55
C ILE A 458 -17.41 5.94 -1.42
N LEU A 459 -16.94 5.79 -0.17
CA LEU A 459 -17.40 6.57 0.97
C LEU A 459 -16.47 7.77 1.11
N LEU A 460 -16.96 8.93 0.74
CA LEU A 460 -16.26 10.22 0.88
C LEU A 460 -16.68 10.89 2.18
N LEU A 461 -15.74 11.05 3.10
CA LEU A 461 -15.91 11.77 4.34
C LEU A 461 -15.56 13.24 4.10
N ASN A 462 -16.57 14.11 4.10
CA ASN A 462 -16.43 15.54 3.82
C ASN A 462 -16.71 16.35 5.08
N ASN A 463 -15.65 16.74 5.78
CA ASN A 463 -15.70 17.61 6.95
C ASN A 463 -15.16 19.03 6.66
N GLU A 464 -15.02 19.36 5.37
CA GLU A 464 -14.58 20.66 4.87
C GLU A 464 -13.14 21.00 5.28
N GLY A 465 -12.22 19.99 5.32
CA GLY A 465 -10.79 20.24 5.52
C GLY A 465 -10.01 19.19 6.30
N GLY A 466 -8.85 19.54 6.81
CA GLY A 466 -7.94 18.64 7.51
C GLY A 466 -8.27 18.46 8.99
N GLU A 467 -9.18 17.58 9.36
CA GLU A 467 -9.60 17.30 10.73
C GLU A 467 -8.44 16.93 11.67
N ILE A 468 -7.48 16.14 11.19
CA ILE A 468 -6.37 15.66 12.01
C ILE A 468 -5.61 16.78 12.72
N PHE A 469 -5.58 17.97 12.13
CA PHE A 469 -4.89 19.12 12.71
C PHE A 469 -5.61 19.65 13.96
N HIS A 470 -6.91 19.43 14.10
CA HIS A 470 -7.68 19.82 15.30
C HIS A 470 -7.38 18.91 16.51
N THR A 471 -6.76 17.74 16.29
CA THR A 471 -6.36 16.82 17.36
C THR A 471 -4.95 17.12 17.91
N LEU A 472 -4.19 18.01 17.27
CA LEU A 472 -2.82 18.32 17.68
C LEU A 472 -2.78 19.31 18.85
N PRO A 473 -2.03 19.02 19.94
CA PRO A 473 -1.86 19.94 21.06
C PRO A 473 -1.21 21.27 20.61
N GLY A 474 -1.77 22.41 21.07
CA GLY A 474 -1.20 23.72 20.80
C GLY A 474 -1.53 24.32 19.45
N MET A 475 -2.38 23.67 18.66
CA MET A 475 -2.83 24.22 17.38
C MET A 475 -3.72 25.44 17.61
N ASP A 476 -3.33 26.58 17.02
CA ASP A 476 -4.14 27.79 17.00
C ASP A 476 -5.39 27.59 16.12
N LYS A 477 -6.55 28.01 16.64
CA LYS A 477 -7.85 27.92 15.94
C LYS A 477 -8.23 29.20 15.19
N SER A 478 -7.24 30.07 14.91
CA SER A 478 -7.45 31.31 14.15
C SER A 478 -7.92 31.04 12.72
N SER A 479 -8.50 32.05 12.08
CA SER A 479 -8.90 31.99 10.67
C SER A 479 -7.71 31.67 9.74
N ARG A 480 -6.52 32.17 10.06
CA ARG A 480 -5.29 31.87 9.31
C ARG A 480 -4.90 30.39 9.41
N SER A 481 -4.99 29.80 10.60
CA SER A 481 -4.72 28.36 10.77
C SER A 481 -5.73 27.50 10.00
N ARG A 482 -7.01 27.91 9.95
CA ARG A 482 -8.02 27.22 9.14
C ARG A 482 -7.69 27.29 7.65
N GLU A 483 -7.31 28.43 7.14
CA GLU A 483 -6.97 28.59 5.72
C GLU A 483 -5.68 27.85 5.33
N PHE A 484 -4.58 28.06 6.07
CA PHE A 484 -3.24 27.64 5.63
C PHE A 484 -2.78 26.28 6.16
N ILE A 485 -3.40 25.76 7.22
CA ILE A 485 -3.00 24.48 7.83
C ILE A 485 -4.07 23.43 7.61
N THR A 486 -5.34 23.73 7.90
CA THR A 486 -6.43 22.77 7.73
C THR A 486 -6.99 22.74 6.32
N ALA A 487 -6.59 23.68 5.47
CA ALA A 487 -7.05 23.82 4.07
C ALA A 487 -8.58 23.77 3.94
N GLU A 488 -9.27 24.59 4.77
CA GLU A 488 -10.74 24.64 4.80
C GLU A 488 -11.31 24.94 3.42
N HIS A 489 -12.38 24.20 3.04
CA HIS A 489 -13.05 24.37 1.74
C HIS A 489 -14.54 24.01 1.85
N TYR A 490 -15.30 24.33 0.79
CA TYR A 490 -16.73 24.05 0.68
C TYR A 490 -17.07 23.28 -0.60
N THR A 491 -16.11 22.46 -1.07
CA THR A 491 -16.22 21.71 -2.31
C THR A 491 -17.02 20.44 -2.07
N THR A 492 -17.85 20.04 -3.04
CA THR A 492 -18.60 18.78 -3.06
C THR A 492 -18.22 17.96 -4.28
N ALA A 493 -18.22 16.64 -4.15
CA ALA A 493 -17.89 15.73 -5.23
C ALA A 493 -19.03 15.49 -6.23
N LYS A 494 -20.25 16.02 -5.97
CA LYS A 494 -21.46 15.72 -6.75
C LYS A 494 -21.27 15.84 -8.25
N GLY A 495 -20.85 17.03 -8.71
CA GLY A 495 -20.73 17.30 -10.15
C GLY A 495 -19.73 16.37 -10.84
N TRP A 496 -18.59 16.08 -10.18
CA TRP A 496 -17.58 15.17 -10.71
C TRP A 496 -18.06 13.72 -10.71
N ALA A 497 -18.72 13.27 -9.66
CA ALA A 497 -19.26 11.93 -9.56
C ALA A 497 -20.31 11.64 -10.64
N GLU A 498 -21.27 12.55 -10.83
CA GLU A 498 -22.30 12.46 -11.85
C GLU A 498 -21.71 12.46 -13.26
N GLU A 499 -20.76 13.36 -13.56
CA GLU A 499 -20.03 13.42 -14.83
C GLU A 499 -19.28 12.13 -15.13
N ARG A 500 -18.78 11.45 -14.10
CA ARG A 500 -18.06 10.18 -14.23
C ARG A 500 -18.95 8.95 -14.16
N GLY A 501 -20.28 9.14 -14.14
CA GLY A 501 -21.27 8.05 -14.21
C GLY A 501 -21.49 7.31 -12.89
N PHE A 502 -21.14 7.92 -11.76
CA PHE A 502 -21.43 7.37 -10.43
C PHE A 502 -22.87 7.66 -10.01
N ILE A 503 -23.49 6.71 -9.33
CA ILE A 503 -24.67 6.99 -8.52
C ILE A 503 -24.19 7.81 -7.31
N TYR A 504 -24.57 9.08 -7.25
CA TYR A 504 -24.22 9.98 -6.16
C TYR A 504 -25.29 9.96 -5.08
N MET A 505 -24.87 9.84 -3.83
CA MET A 505 -25.73 9.93 -2.63
C MET A 505 -25.09 10.93 -1.66
N LYS A 506 -25.93 11.80 -1.09
CA LYS A 506 -25.51 12.79 -0.07
C LYS A 506 -26.13 12.40 1.28
N VAL A 507 -25.33 12.49 2.35
CA VAL A 507 -25.74 12.22 3.72
C VAL A 507 -25.25 13.35 4.62
N THR A 508 -26.15 13.88 5.47
CA THR A 508 -25.88 14.97 6.42
C THR A 508 -26.30 14.61 7.87
N GLY A 509 -26.84 13.41 8.06
CA GLY A 509 -27.34 12.96 9.36
C GLY A 509 -27.55 11.45 9.45
N GLU A 510 -27.92 10.99 10.64
CA GLU A 510 -28.04 9.59 11.01
C GLU A 510 -29.09 8.84 10.18
N GLU A 511 -30.30 9.42 10.02
CA GLU A 511 -31.41 8.80 9.29
C GLU A 511 -31.05 8.59 7.82
N GLU A 512 -30.49 9.62 7.17
CA GLU A 512 -30.05 9.54 5.77
C GLU A 512 -28.91 8.50 5.60
N LEU A 513 -28.04 8.36 6.61
CA LEU A 513 -26.97 7.36 6.60
C LEU A 513 -27.55 5.94 6.61
N GLU A 514 -28.53 5.65 7.45
CA GLU A 514 -29.17 4.35 7.54
C GLU A 514 -29.87 3.96 6.22
N GLU A 515 -30.57 4.91 5.60
CA GLU A 515 -31.21 4.71 4.30
C GLU A 515 -30.19 4.46 3.17
N ALA A 516 -29.08 5.21 3.16
CA ALA A 516 -28.06 5.10 2.12
C ALA A 516 -27.19 3.83 2.28
N MET A 517 -26.94 3.37 3.52
CA MET A 517 -26.02 2.27 3.79
C MET A 517 -26.47 0.95 3.16
N GLN A 518 -27.75 0.64 3.21
CA GLN A 518 -28.30 -0.61 2.67
C GLN A 518 -28.05 -0.78 1.18
N PRO A 519 -28.40 0.17 0.27
CA PRO A 519 -28.08 0.05 -1.14
C PRO A 519 -26.57 0.18 -1.43
N PHE A 520 -25.81 0.91 -0.61
CA PHE A 520 -24.39 1.11 -0.79
C PHE A 520 -23.56 -0.15 -0.51
N THR A 521 -23.95 -0.94 0.49
CA THR A 521 -23.26 -2.17 0.91
C THR A 521 -23.81 -3.44 0.26
N SER A 522 -24.92 -3.35 -0.48
CA SER A 522 -25.52 -4.51 -1.16
C SER A 522 -24.48 -5.24 -2.02
N PRO A 523 -24.38 -6.58 -1.89
CA PRO A 523 -23.49 -7.39 -2.73
C PRO A 523 -23.97 -7.50 -4.17
N GLU A 524 -25.18 -7.09 -4.47
CA GLU A 524 -25.69 -7.07 -5.84
C GLU A 524 -24.89 -6.07 -6.68
N THR A 525 -24.31 -6.57 -7.76
CA THR A 525 -23.61 -5.73 -8.73
C THR A 525 -24.63 -4.85 -9.47
N ARG A 526 -24.56 -3.55 -9.25
CA ARG A 526 -25.31 -2.57 -10.01
C ARG A 526 -24.57 -2.26 -11.32
N MET A 527 -25.27 -1.66 -12.27
CA MET A 527 -24.66 -1.28 -13.54
C MET A 527 -23.68 -0.08 -13.44
N GLN A 528 -23.64 0.60 -12.31
CA GLN A 528 -22.86 1.82 -12.09
C GLN A 528 -22.09 1.77 -10.75
N PRO A 529 -20.91 2.39 -10.67
CA PRO A 529 -20.23 2.63 -9.41
C PRO A 529 -21.02 3.60 -8.54
N MET A 530 -20.74 3.65 -7.23
CA MET A 530 -21.46 4.49 -6.28
C MET A 530 -20.50 5.38 -5.49
N LEU A 531 -20.91 6.62 -5.24
CA LEU A 531 -20.23 7.56 -4.35
C LEU A 531 -21.22 8.06 -3.30
N LEU A 532 -20.92 7.77 -2.05
CA LEU A 532 -21.64 8.23 -0.87
C LEU A 532 -20.82 9.34 -0.20
N GLU A 533 -21.25 10.59 -0.34
CA GLU A 533 -20.62 11.75 0.29
C GLU A 533 -21.32 12.06 1.61
N VAL A 534 -20.57 11.92 2.71
CA VAL A 534 -21.06 12.08 4.08
C VAL A 534 -20.45 13.35 4.67
N PHE A 535 -21.31 14.28 5.05
CA PHE A 535 -20.90 15.54 5.66
C PHE A 535 -20.93 15.43 7.18
N THR A 536 -19.81 15.73 7.84
CA THR A 536 -19.65 15.71 9.29
C THR A 536 -19.08 17.02 9.82
N ASP A 537 -19.05 17.16 11.14
CA ASP A 537 -18.49 18.32 11.83
C ASP A 537 -17.16 17.94 12.51
N LYS A 538 -16.05 18.46 11.99
CA LYS A 538 -14.68 18.18 12.48
C LYS A 538 -14.46 18.52 13.96
N GLU A 539 -15.14 19.53 14.52
CA GLU A 539 -15.01 19.88 15.94
C GLU A 539 -15.75 18.86 16.82
N LYS A 540 -16.95 18.46 16.38
CA LYS A 540 -17.73 17.42 17.04
C LYS A 540 -17.01 16.07 16.99
N ASP A 541 -16.47 15.69 15.85
CA ASP A 541 -15.74 14.45 15.66
C ASP A 541 -14.51 14.37 16.58
N THR A 542 -13.72 15.44 16.63
CA THR A 542 -12.58 15.55 17.55
C THR A 542 -13.00 15.44 19.02
N THR A 543 -14.12 16.02 19.38
CA THR A 543 -14.64 15.99 20.76
C THR A 543 -15.06 14.58 21.15
N LEU A 544 -15.86 13.92 20.31
CA LEU A 544 -16.32 12.54 20.53
C LEU A 544 -15.16 11.54 20.65
N LEU A 545 -14.15 11.67 19.81
CA LEU A 545 -12.94 10.83 19.89
C LEU A 545 -12.21 11.03 21.22
N ARG A 546 -12.07 12.28 21.67
CA ARG A 546 -11.41 12.61 22.92
C ARG A 546 -12.19 12.05 24.11
N GLU A 547 -13.52 12.17 24.11
CA GLU A 547 -14.39 11.61 25.14
C GLU A 547 -14.28 10.08 25.22
N TYR A 548 -14.27 9.40 24.08
CA TYR A 548 -14.05 7.96 24.01
C TYR A 548 -12.74 7.55 24.70
N TYR A 549 -11.63 8.17 24.33
CA TYR A 549 -10.33 7.84 24.92
C TYR A 549 -10.24 8.21 26.41
N HIS A 550 -10.82 9.33 26.84
CA HIS A 550 -10.90 9.69 28.27
C HIS A 550 -11.73 8.67 29.06
N GLY A 551 -12.86 8.23 28.51
CA GLY A 551 -13.69 7.20 29.13
C GLY A 551 -12.97 5.86 29.33
N LEU A 552 -12.02 5.52 28.45
CA LEU A 552 -11.18 4.31 28.60
C LEU A 552 -10.21 4.42 29.79
N LYS A 553 -9.64 5.59 30.06
CA LYS A 553 -8.74 5.81 31.21
C LYS A 553 -9.47 5.74 32.54
N ASN A 554 -10.59 6.45 32.66
CA ASN A 554 -11.34 6.52 33.90
C ASN A 554 -11.94 5.18 34.36
N LYS A 555 -12.08 4.19 33.47
CA LYS A 555 -12.53 2.83 33.83
C LYS A 555 -11.40 1.97 34.41
N ASN A 556 -10.15 2.36 34.24
CA ASN A 556 -8.97 1.59 34.66
C ASN A 556 -8.23 2.23 35.86
N GLU A 557 -8.62 3.46 36.26
CA GLU A 557 -8.29 4.08 37.55
C GLU A 557 -9.28 3.64 38.64
#